data_43362b670ae17faa11e148f6bc0f85cb
#
_entry.id   43362b670ae17faa11e148f6bc0f85cb
#
_cell.length_a   1.000
_cell.length_b   1.000
_cell.length_c   1.000
_cell.angle_alpha   90.00
_cell.angle_beta   90.00
_cell.angle_gamma   90.00
#
_symmetry.space_group_name_H-M   'P 1'
#
loop_
_entity.id
_entity.type
_entity.pdbx_description
1 polymer ?
#
loop_
_entity_poly.entity_id
_entity_poly.type
_entity_poly.pdbx_seq_one_letter_code
_entity_poly.pdbx_strand_id
1 'polypeptide(L)'
;KETKICTVTIIKRPKRKLMLMRAKKAVDYWSFCEEKGCDWEGLFNSIDCKMDNAAIMKLPENLIVAGTTYCVAGIEIPHDYSGKVIDDCEIIDLEECDMMFFQSETFENDSDFGTAIDEVNKAIRTYNPKQYGYRFALDLAPRFNYGASKEIGAKQAIPVQKI
;
A
#
# COMPACT_ATOMS: atom_id res chain seq x y z
N LYS A 1 -18.04 25.48 4.16
CA LYS A 1 -17.32 24.36 3.54
C LYS A 1 -16.66 23.55 4.64
N GLU A 2 -17.05 22.29 4.76
CA GLU A 2 -16.48 21.41 5.78
C GLU A 2 -15.00 21.14 5.51
N THR A 3 -14.20 21.18 6.58
CA THR A 3 -12.81 20.77 6.53
C THR A 3 -12.75 19.26 6.69
N LYS A 4 -12.24 18.58 5.70
CA LYS A 4 -12.05 17.14 5.75
C LYS A 4 -10.77 16.80 6.52
N ILE A 5 -10.84 15.77 7.34
CA ILE A 5 -9.73 15.34 8.18
C ILE A 5 -9.04 14.12 7.56
N CYS A 6 -7.73 14.19 7.46
CA CYS A 6 -6.90 13.04 7.14
C CYS A 6 -6.05 12.70 8.36
N THR A 7 -6.20 11.49 8.86
CA THR A 7 -5.45 11.00 10.00
C THR A 7 -4.08 10.51 9.56
N VAL A 8 -3.04 10.88 10.30
CA VAL A 8 -1.67 10.42 10.07
C VAL A 8 -1.22 9.65 11.30
N THR A 9 -0.82 8.39 11.10
CA THR A 9 -0.33 7.53 12.17
C THR A 9 0.96 6.84 11.74
N ILE A 10 1.80 6.46 12.71
CA ILE A 10 3.02 5.71 12.46
C ILE A 10 2.88 4.35 13.11
N ILE A 11 3.05 3.30 12.31
CA ILE A 11 2.98 1.92 12.77
C ILE A 11 4.31 1.25 12.46
N LYS A 12 4.92 0.66 13.48
CA LYS A 12 6.12 -0.15 13.29
C LYS A 12 5.71 -1.49 12.73
N ARG A 13 6.14 -1.79 11.51
CA ARG A 13 5.95 -3.11 10.92
C ARG A 13 7.13 -4.00 11.29
N PRO A 14 6.87 -5.21 11.82
CA PRO A 14 7.95 -6.15 12.10
C PRO A 14 8.54 -6.70 10.81
N LYS A 15 9.60 -7.48 10.92
CA LYS A 15 10.08 -8.31 9.82
C LYS A 15 8.92 -9.21 9.38
N ARG A 16 8.63 -9.22 8.08
CA ARG A 16 7.50 -9.93 7.49
C ARG A 16 7.83 -10.34 6.07
N LYS A 17 6.87 -10.97 5.43
CA LYS A 17 6.97 -11.33 4.01
C LYS A 17 5.92 -10.56 3.22
N LEU A 18 6.19 -10.39 1.96
CA LEU A 18 5.26 -9.80 1.00
C LEU A 18 5.02 -10.84 -0.08
N MET A 19 3.74 -11.21 -0.27
CA MET A 19 3.32 -11.98 -1.44
C MET A 19 2.89 -10.97 -2.50
N LEU A 20 3.50 -11.01 -3.67
CA LEU A 20 3.31 -9.98 -4.69
C LEU A 20 3.18 -10.56 -6.09
N MET A 21 2.42 -9.84 -6.90
CA MET A 21 2.25 -10.09 -8.33
C MET A 21 2.86 -8.92 -9.08
N ARG A 22 3.89 -9.20 -9.89
CA ARG A 22 4.62 -8.15 -10.62
C ARG A 22 3.95 -7.83 -11.94
N ALA A 23 3.97 -6.55 -12.31
CA ALA A 23 3.51 -6.09 -13.61
C ALA A 23 4.68 -5.99 -14.60
N LYS A 24 4.41 -6.24 -15.87
CA LYS A 24 5.39 -6.08 -16.96
C LYS A 24 5.34 -4.68 -17.57
N LYS A 25 4.17 -4.06 -17.59
CA LYS A 25 3.94 -2.75 -18.22
C LYS A 25 3.18 -1.77 -17.33
N ALA A 26 2.31 -2.28 -16.44
CA ALA A 26 1.46 -1.46 -15.61
C ALA A 26 2.27 -0.57 -14.66
N VAL A 27 1.76 0.64 -14.40
CA VAL A 27 2.41 1.65 -13.56
C VAL A 27 1.48 2.22 -12.49
N ASP A 28 0.20 1.83 -12.49
CA ASP A 28 -0.81 2.28 -11.53
C ASP A 28 -1.93 1.24 -11.41
N TYR A 29 -2.94 1.53 -10.58
CA TYR A 29 -4.08 0.65 -10.36
C TYR A 29 -4.80 0.30 -11.67
N TRP A 30 -5.13 1.30 -12.48
CA TRP A 30 -5.92 1.09 -13.68
C TRP A 30 -5.18 0.25 -14.72
N SER A 31 -3.93 0.59 -14.99
CA SER A 31 -3.12 -0.18 -15.94
C SER A 31 -2.79 -1.58 -15.40
N PHE A 32 -2.70 -1.74 -14.08
CA PHE A 32 -2.53 -3.06 -13.47
C PHE A 32 -3.76 -3.94 -13.70
N CYS A 33 -4.96 -3.41 -13.51
CA CYS A 33 -6.20 -4.12 -13.82
C CYS A 33 -6.30 -4.49 -15.29
N GLU A 34 -5.87 -3.63 -16.19
CA GLU A 34 -5.84 -3.94 -17.62
C GLU A 34 -4.87 -5.08 -17.94
N GLU A 35 -3.71 -5.10 -17.32
CA GLU A 35 -2.68 -6.12 -17.57
C GLU A 35 -3.02 -7.46 -16.91
N LYS A 36 -3.49 -7.45 -15.67
CA LYS A 36 -3.61 -8.65 -14.81
C LYS A 36 -5.06 -9.04 -14.48
N GLY A 37 -6.04 -8.20 -14.79
CA GLY A 37 -7.41 -8.36 -14.31
C GLY A 37 -7.60 -7.68 -12.96
N CYS A 38 -8.86 -7.52 -12.53
CA CYS A 38 -9.20 -6.86 -11.27
C CYS A 38 -9.48 -7.83 -10.12
N ASP A 39 -9.38 -9.12 -10.34
CA ASP A 39 -9.65 -10.16 -9.33
C ASP A 39 -8.52 -10.36 -8.32
N TRP A 40 -7.36 -9.77 -8.55
CA TRP A 40 -6.20 -9.88 -7.65
C TRP A 40 -6.54 -9.46 -6.22
N GLU A 41 -7.35 -8.43 -6.06
CA GLU A 41 -7.70 -7.90 -4.73
C GLU A 41 -8.44 -8.94 -3.88
N GLY A 42 -9.46 -9.57 -4.46
CA GLY A 42 -10.19 -10.64 -3.78
C GLY A 42 -9.34 -11.86 -3.49
N LEU A 43 -8.46 -12.23 -4.42
CA LEU A 43 -7.54 -13.36 -4.26
C LEU A 43 -6.58 -13.13 -3.06
N PHE A 44 -5.95 -11.98 -2.99
CA PHE A 44 -5.05 -11.67 -1.87
C PHE A 44 -5.81 -11.54 -0.55
N ASN A 45 -6.97 -10.86 -0.56
CA ASN A 45 -7.76 -10.67 0.65
C ASN A 45 -8.36 -11.97 1.20
N SER A 46 -8.39 -13.04 0.42
CA SER A 46 -8.83 -14.36 0.88
C SER A 46 -7.83 -15.03 1.85
N ILE A 47 -6.61 -14.51 1.96
CA ILE A 47 -5.61 -15.03 2.89
C ILE A 47 -5.94 -14.56 4.31
N ASP A 48 -6.25 -15.52 5.20
CA ASP A 48 -6.74 -15.22 6.55
C ASP A 48 -5.71 -14.55 7.45
N CYS A 49 -4.45 -14.93 7.34
CA CYS A 49 -3.39 -14.43 8.22
C CYS A 49 -2.72 -13.15 7.70
N LYS A 50 -3.32 -12.49 6.72
CA LYS A 50 -2.79 -11.21 6.22
C LYS A 50 -2.67 -10.17 7.32
N MET A 51 -1.65 -9.35 7.25
CA MET A 51 -1.40 -8.29 8.24
C MET A 51 -2.22 -7.03 7.95
N ASP A 52 -2.62 -6.83 6.70
CA ASP A 52 -3.45 -5.72 6.24
C ASP A 52 -4.14 -6.12 4.93
N ASN A 53 -4.97 -5.25 4.40
CA ASN A 53 -5.66 -5.50 3.13
C ASN A 53 -4.68 -5.54 1.96
N ALA A 54 -5.12 -6.16 0.86
CA ALA A 54 -4.39 -6.14 -0.39
C ALA A 54 -4.21 -4.70 -0.89
N ALA A 55 -3.08 -4.43 -1.51
CA ALA A 55 -2.73 -3.09 -1.97
C ALA A 55 -2.03 -3.14 -3.33
N ILE A 56 -2.16 -2.05 -4.07
CA ILE A 56 -1.24 -1.71 -5.16
C ILE A 56 -0.05 -1.01 -4.50
N MET A 57 1.14 -1.37 -4.94
CA MET A 57 2.37 -0.86 -4.34
C MET A 57 3.30 -0.31 -5.38
N LYS A 58 4.13 0.62 -4.96
CA LYS A 58 5.28 1.08 -5.71
C LYS A 58 6.54 0.55 -5.02
N LEU A 59 7.24 -0.33 -5.71
CA LEU A 59 8.47 -0.94 -5.18
C LEU A 59 9.63 0.07 -5.17
N PRO A 60 10.51 0.00 -4.16
CA PRO A 60 11.80 0.66 -4.25
C PRO A 60 12.65 -0.01 -5.35
N GLU A 61 13.60 0.74 -5.89
CA GLU A 61 14.39 0.30 -7.04
C GLU A 61 15.09 -1.06 -6.80
N ASN A 62 15.60 -1.27 -5.58
CA ASN A 62 16.30 -2.52 -5.23
C ASN A 62 15.42 -3.78 -5.22
N LEU A 63 14.10 -3.62 -5.24
CA LEU A 63 13.16 -4.75 -5.29
C LEU A 63 12.59 -4.98 -6.69
N ILE A 64 12.89 -4.13 -7.65
CA ILE A 64 12.44 -4.27 -9.02
C ILE A 64 13.33 -5.27 -9.74
N VAL A 65 12.73 -6.25 -10.44
CA VAL A 65 13.48 -7.20 -11.24
C VAL A 65 13.41 -6.86 -12.72
N ALA A 66 14.42 -7.28 -13.50
CA ALA A 66 14.48 -7.00 -14.92
C ALA A 66 13.21 -7.50 -15.65
N GLY A 67 12.70 -6.70 -16.58
CA GLY A 67 11.50 -7.03 -17.36
C GLY A 67 10.18 -6.72 -16.65
N THR A 68 10.24 -6.10 -15.47
CA THR A 68 9.05 -5.69 -14.70
C THR A 68 9.11 -4.21 -14.36
N THR A 69 7.98 -3.67 -13.90
CA THR A 69 7.88 -2.28 -13.46
C THR A 69 7.96 -2.19 -11.93
N TYR A 70 7.92 -0.97 -11.40
CA TYR A 70 7.80 -0.74 -9.96
C TYR A 70 6.41 -1.09 -9.41
N CYS A 71 5.41 -1.32 -10.27
CA CYS A 71 4.03 -1.54 -9.85
C CYS A 71 3.78 -3.02 -9.58
N VAL A 72 3.28 -3.30 -8.39
CA VAL A 72 2.88 -4.66 -8.00
C VAL A 72 1.57 -4.60 -7.22
N ALA A 73 0.82 -5.71 -7.23
CA ALA A 73 -0.24 -5.93 -6.27
C ALA A 73 0.26 -6.95 -5.26
N GLY A 74 -0.19 -6.87 -4.02
CA GLY A 74 0.24 -7.83 -3.04
C GLY A 74 -0.36 -7.67 -1.66
N ILE A 75 0.13 -8.47 -0.74
CA ILE A 75 -0.34 -8.52 0.63
C ILE A 75 0.82 -8.83 1.58
N GLU A 76 0.83 -8.15 2.72
CA GLU A 76 1.78 -8.46 3.79
C GLU A 76 1.30 -9.66 4.59
N ILE A 77 2.21 -10.61 4.81
CA ILE A 77 1.95 -11.84 5.55
C ILE A 77 3.03 -12.04 6.62
N PRO A 78 2.74 -12.82 7.67
CA PRO A 78 3.72 -13.06 8.73
C PRO A 78 5.03 -13.66 8.20
N HIS A 79 6.11 -13.38 8.89
CA HIS A 79 7.44 -13.88 8.53
C HIS A 79 7.51 -15.41 8.41
N ASP A 80 6.74 -16.12 9.23
CA ASP A 80 6.68 -17.58 9.26
C ASP A 80 5.57 -18.17 8.37
N TYR A 81 5.01 -17.38 7.46
CA TYR A 81 3.95 -17.85 6.57
C TYR A 81 4.37 -19.13 5.81
N SER A 82 3.52 -20.15 5.90
CA SER A 82 3.74 -21.44 5.25
C SER A 82 2.56 -21.88 4.38
N GLY A 83 1.62 -20.96 4.13
CA GLY A 83 0.44 -21.24 3.34
C GLY A 83 0.69 -21.25 1.84
N LYS A 84 -0.40 -21.31 1.08
CA LYS A 84 -0.37 -21.34 -0.37
C LYS A 84 0.17 -20.05 -0.95
N VAL A 85 0.94 -20.14 -2.03
CA VAL A 85 1.33 -19.01 -2.86
C VAL A 85 0.34 -18.91 -4.02
N ILE A 86 -0.28 -17.75 -4.20
CA ILE A 86 -1.22 -17.50 -5.28
C ILE A 86 -0.48 -17.58 -6.63
N ASP A 87 -1.16 -18.12 -7.65
CA ASP A 87 -0.59 -18.25 -9.00
C ASP A 87 -0.08 -16.90 -9.52
N ASP A 88 1.02 -16.92 -10.25
CA ASP A 88 1.69 -15.71 -10.78
C ASP A 88 2.27 -14.79 -9.70
N CYS A 89 2.40 -15.30 -8.49
CA CYS A 89 2.92 -14.54 -7.35
C CYS A 89 4.23 -15.14 -6.84
N GLU A 90 4.99 -14.32 -6.16
CA GLU A 90 6.20 -14.71 -5.46
C GLU A 90 6.17 -14.12 -4.03
N ILE A 91 7.05 -14.61 -3.18
CA ILE A 91 7.19 -14.13 -1.81
C ILE A 91 8.59 -13.54 -1.65
N ILE A 92 8.67 -12.34 -1.09
CA ILE A 92 9.94 -11.70 -0.74
C ILE A 92 9.91 -11.32 0.75
N ASP A 93 11.09 -11.13 1.33
CA ASP A 93 11.23 -10.65 2.70
C ASP A 93 11.20 -9.12 2.75
N LEU A 94 10.55 -8.58 3.77
CA LEU A 94 10.60 -7.16 4.10
C LEU A 94 11.17 -7.00 5.51
N GLU A 95 12.18 -6.16 5.65
CA GLU A 95 12.78 -5.87 6.93
C GLU A 95 11.88 -5.00 7.80
N GLU A 96 12.08 -5.04 9.11
CA GLU A 96 11.38 -4.17 10.06
C GLU A 96 11.56 -2.70 9.67
N CYS A 97 10.47 -1.95 9.65
CA CYS A 97 10.52 -0.51 9.41
C CYS A 97 9.27 0.18 9.95
N ASP A 98 9.35 1.50 10.10
CA ASP A 98 8.19 2.31 10.43
C ASP A 98 7.45 2.68 9.15
N MET A 99 6.12 2.60 9.20
CA MET A 99 5.24 3.01 8.10
C MET A 99 4.34 4.15 8.56
N MET A 100 4.30 5.21 7.78
CA MET A 100 3.40 6.33 8.04
C MET A 100 2.13 6.13 7.23
N PHE A 101 1.00 6.00 7.94
CA PHE A 101 -0.31 5.76 7.35
C PHE A 101 -1.08 7.07 7.25
N PHE A 102 -1.61 7.32 6.07
CA PHE A 102 -2.51 8.44 5.78
C PHE A 102 -3.88 7.86 5.46
N GLN A 103 -4.89 8.27 6.21
CA GLN A 103 -6.24 7.73 6.08
C GLN A 103 -7.28 8.83 6.13
N SER A 104 -8.16 8.86 5.15
CA SER A 104 -9.28 9.81 5.11
C SER A 104 -10.39 9.39 6.06
N GLU A 105 -11.37 10.28 6.24
CA GLU A 105 -12.62 9.93 6.89
C GLU A 105 -13.38 8.89 6.06
N THR A 106 -14.24 8.14 6.72
CA THR A 106 -15.19 7.25 6.05
C THR A 106 -16.22 8.07 5.27
N PHE A 107 -16.89 7.45 4.32
CA PHE A 107 -17.91 8.11 3.51
C PHE A 107 -19.11 7.18 3.31
N GLU A 108 -20.28 7.75 3.03
CA GLU A 108 -21.52 6.98 2.86
C GLU A 108 -21.89 6.77 1.39
N ASN A 109 -21.57 7.73 0.54
CA ASN A 109 -21.94 7.71 -0.87
C ASN A 109 -20.79 7.26 -1.75
N ASP A 110 -21.06 6.37 -2.69
CA ASP A 110 -20.06 5.91 -3.66
C ASP A 110 -19.47 7.06 -4.46
N SER A 111 -20.24 8.14 -4.66
CA SER A 111 -19.74 9.34 -5.36
C SER A 111 -18.59 10.06 -4.63
N ASP A 112 -18.39 9.78 -3.34
CA ASP A 112 -17.33 10.40 -2.53
C ASP A 112 -16.01 9.64 -2.56
N PHE A 113 -15.97 8.50 -3.26
CA PHE A 113 -14.78 7.66 -3.39
C PHE A 113 -13.56 8.44 -3.91
N GLY A 114 -13.73 9.16 -5.02
CA GLY A 114 -12.67 9.97 -5.59
C GLY A 114 -12.23 11.11 -4.68
N THR A 115 -13.17 11.72 -3.97
CA THR A 115 -12.89 12.80 -3.01
C THR A 115 -12.01 12.28 -1.87
N ALA A 116 -12.31 11.10 -1.33
CA ALA A 116 -11.52 10.50 -0.25
C ALA A 116 -10.08 10.23 -0.71
N ILE A 117 -9.90 9.71 -1.91
CA ILE A 117 -8.57 9.47 -2.49
C ILE A 117 -7.80 10.78 -2.66
N ASP A 118 -8.45 11.82 -3.19
CA ASP A 118 -7.83 13.12 -3.40
C ASP A 118 -7.38 13.76 -2.09
N GLU A 119 -8.15 13.57 -1.01
CA GLU A 119 -7.81 14.07 0.32
C GLU A 119 -6.54 13.44 0.86
N VAL A 120 -6.41 12.13 0.72
CA VAL A 120 -5.19 11.42 1.14
C VAL A 120 -4.00 11.88 0.31
N ASN A 121 -4.15 11.98 -1.00
CA ASN A 121 -3.08 12.45 -1.89
C ASN A 121 -2.64 13.87 -1.53
N LYS A 122 -3.59 14.75 -1.25
CA LYS A 122 -3.30 16.13 -0.83
C LYS A 122 -2.55 16.14 0.51
N ALA A 123 -3.01 15.34 1.47
CA ALA A 123 -2.36 15.25 2.79
C ALA A 123 -0.90 14.80 2.65
N ILE A 124 -0.62 13.81 1.82
CA ILE A 124 0.74 13.34 1.58
C ILE A 124 1.62 14.44 0.98
N ARG A 125 1.10 15.16 -0.04
CA ARG A 125 1.86 16.23 -0.70
C ARG A 125 2.22 17.39 0.21
N THR A 126 1.35 17.69 1.18
CA THR A 126 1.51 18.86 2.05
C THR A 126 2.11 18.53 3.41
N TYR A 127 2.22 17.24 3.76
CA TYR A 127 2.74 16.81 5.04
C TYR A 127 4.26 16.92 5.10
N ASN A 128 4.76 17.50 6.19
CA ASN A 128 6.19 17.57 6.45
C ASN A 128 6.56 16.62 7.59
N PRO A 129 7.06 15.40 7.30
CA PRO A 129 7.39 14.43 8.33
C PRO A 129 8.49 14.89 9.30
N LYS A 130 9.34 15.82 8.89
CA LYS A 130 10.40 16.38 9.73
C LYS A 130 9.88 17.06 10.99
N GLN A 131 8.66 17.60 10.93
CA GLN A 131 8.03 18.21 12.12
C GLN A 131 7.87 17.23 13.27
N TYR A 132 7.83 15.94 12.97
CA TYR A 132 7.63 14.87 13.95
C TYR A 132 8.85 13.97 14.09
N GLY A 133 10.00 14.40 13.55
CA GLY A 133 11.25 13.68 13.68
C GLY A 133 11.45 12.53 12.70
N TYR A 134 10.75 12.56 11.57
CA TYR A 134 10.85 11.52 10.54
C TYR A 134 11.20 12.09 9.18
N ARG A 135 11.69 11.21 8.30
CA ARG A 135 11.82 11.48 6.88
C ARG A 135 11.15 10.35 6.10
N PHE A 136 10.64 10.63 4.91
CA PHE A 136 10.20 9.57 4.00
C PHE A 136 11.44 8.79 3.56
N ALA A 137 11.33 7.45 3.63
CA ALA A 137 12.44 6.55 3.36
C ALA A 137 12.01 5.52 2.30
N LEU A 138 11.84 5.99 1.06
CA LEU A 138 11.26 5.22 -0.03
C LEU A 138 12.12 4.02 -0.48
N ASP A 139 13.34 3.93 0.04
CA ASP A 139 14.26 2.82 -0.22
C ASP A 139 14.10 1.64 0.75
N LEU A 140 13.39 1.83 1.88
CA LEU A 140 13.28 0.81 2.92
C LEU A 140 12.22 -0.26 2.65
N ALA A 141 11.14 0.11 1.98
CA ALA A 141 10.00 -0.78 1.73
C ALA A 141 9.14 -0.21 0.62
N PRO A 142 8.18 -0.99 0.08
CA PRO A 142 7.22 -0.47 -0.86
C PRO A 142 6.34 0.62 -0.25
N ARG A 143 5.86 1.52 -1.08
CA ARG A 143 4.77 2.43 -0.78
C ARG A 143 3.46 1.72 -1.11
N PHE A 144 2.51 1.72 -0.18
CA PHE A 144 1.25 0.99 -0.29
C PHE A 144 0.09 1.92 -0.58
N ASN A 145 -0.76 1.53 -1.52
CA ASN A 145 -2.04 2.18 -1.77
C ASN A 145 -3.15 1.14 -1.58
N TYR A 146 -3.89 1.26 -0.47
CA TYR A 146 -4.97 0.34 -0.12
C TYR A 146 -6.30 0.71 -0.80
N GLY A 147 -6.32 1.76 -1.62
CA GLY A 147 -7.54 2.23 -2.25
C GLY A 147 -8.45 2.94 -1.26
N ALA A 148 -9.75 2.80 -1.49
CA ALA A 148 -10.75 3.41 -0.63
C ALA A 148 -11.97 2.51 -0.51
N SER A 149 -12.59 2.52 0.67
CA SER A 149 -13.88 1.87 0.92
C SER A 149 -14.70 2.74 1.86
N LYS A 150 -16.01 2.51 1.87
CA LYS A 150 -16.92 3.25 2.75
C LYS A 150 -16.58 3.06 4.23
N GLU A 151 -16.13 1.87 4.59
CA GLU A 151 -15.90 1.49 5.98
C GLU A 151 -14.63 2.10 6.57
N ILE A 152 -13.60 2.27 5.75
CA ILE A 152 -12.29 2.74 6.25
C ILE A 152 -11.82 4.05 5.63
N GLY A 153 -12.51 4.55 4.58
CA GLY A 153 -12.03 5.68 3.80
C GLY A 153 -10.92 5.29 2.84
N ALA A 154 -10.19 6.26 2.33
CA ALA A 154 -8.99 6.04 1.53
C ALA A 154 -7.78 5.89 2.46
N LYS A 155 -6.83 5.01 2.11
CA LYS A 155 -5.66 4.74 2.94
C LYS A 155 -4.42 4.49 2.09
N GLN A 156 -3.31 5.10 2.47
CA GLN A 156 -1.98 4.86 1.89
C GLN A 156 -0.94 4.78 3.00
N ALA A 157 0.14 4.06 2.76
CA ALA A 157 1.25 3.95 3.70
C ALA A 157 2.58 4.18 2.99
N ILE A 158 3.46 4.93 3.65
CA ILE A 158 4.77 5.30 3.12
C ILE A 158 5.81 4.95 4.16
N PRO A 159 6.90 4.24 3.79
CA PRO A 159 7.97 3.97 4.74
C PRO A 159 8.65 5.25 5.20
N VAL A 160 8.94 5.33 6.49
CA VAL A 160 9.60 6.47 7.13
C VAL A 160 10.73 5.99 8.03
N GLN A 161 11.62 6.89 8.34
CA GLN A 161 12.74 6.63 9.24
C GLN A 161 12.92 7.81 10.17
N LYS A 162 13.23 7.54 11.44
CA LYS A 162 13.56 8.60 12.40
C LYS A 162 14.82 9.34 11.95
N ILE A 163 14.78 10.66 12.10
CA ILE A 163 15.93 11.52 11.84
C ILE A 163 16.87 11.47 13.05
#